data_51959d1811fe9f9153aeb715070ade3a
#
_entry.id   51959d1811fe9f9153aeb715070ade3a
#
_cell.length_a   1.000
_cell.length_b   1.000
_cell.length_c   1.000
_cell.angle_alpha   90.00
_cell.angle_beta   90.00
_cell.angle_gamma   90.00
#
_symmetry.space_group_name_H-M   'P 1'
#
loop_
_entity.id
_entity.type
_entity.pdbx_description
1 polymer ?
#
loop_
_entity_poly.entity_id
_entity_poly.type
_entity_poly.pdbx_seq_one_letter_code
_entity_poly.pdbx_strand_id
1 'polypeptide(L)'
;QLYARDIPKGRLTDFIIASASCFPAVRKYDIDGEYFIDGGYRDNLPVSMALAAGADRIIAVDLEAVGTVDRESLNRASRECKEFHLIKSPLPLGNFLTFDRLNTARIMRLGYLDTLRHFGKYDGIRYTFKKGEFSSHQLLGADNAAYFLELDPGEVYTEKKLKATASTRLKRITDTSRLSEAFSALKEVVSNADTYTGGARAETASRSKAALKRVMDMARELVDDADLRMALVL
;
A
#
# COMPACT_ATOMS: atom_id res chain seq x y z
N GLN A 1 21.75 -19.99 0.49
CA GLN A 1 21.70 -19.04 1.63
C GLN A 1 22.98 -19.18 2.43
N LEU A 2 23.59 -18.06 2.80
CA LEU A 2 24.83 -18.01 3.57
C LEU A 2 24.65 -17.04 4.74
N TYR A 3 25.22 -17.37 5.88
CA TYR A 3 25.37 -16.41 6.98
C TYR A 3 26.63 -15.56 6.75
N ALA A 4 26.64 -14.33 7.25
CA ALA A 4 27.79 -13.45 7.12
C ALA A 4 29.10 -14.07 7.67
N ARG A 5 28.99 -14.91 8.72
CA ARG A 5 30.13 -15.67 9.30
C ARG A 5 30.74 -16.72 8.35
N ASP A 6 29.95 -17.19 7.38
CA ASP A 6 30.37 -18.24 6.42
C ASP A 6 31.00 -17.62 5.16
N ILE A 7 30.95 -16.29 5.04
CA ILE A 7 31.53 -15.55 3.92
C ILE A 7 33.01 -15.29 4.18
N PRO A 8 33.89 -15.55 3.21
CA PRO A 8 35.33 -15.28 3.35
C PRO A 8 35.59 -13.81 3.72
N LYS A 9 36.56 -13.59 4.61
CA LYS A 9 36.92 -12.25 5.08
C LYS A 9 37.25 -11.33 3.90
N GLY A 10 36.64 -10.15 3.88
CA GLY A 10 36.81 -9.15 2.82
C GLY A 10 35.88 -9.33 1.61
N ARG A 11 35.09 -10.43 1.51
CA ARG A 11 34.22 -10.72 0.37
C ARG A 11 32.73 -10.37 0.62
N LEU A 12 32.40 -9.82 1.77
CA LEU A 12 31.01 -9.53 2.15
C LEU A 12 30.29 -8.65 1.11
N THR A 13 30.98 -7.65 0.56
CA THR A 13 30.42 -6.76 -0.45
C THR A 13 30.01 -7.51 -1.72
N ASP A 14 30.85 -8.49 -2.19
CA ASP A 14 30.52 -9.29 -3.37
C ASP A 14 29.22 -10.08 -3.17
N PHE A 15 29.07 -10.70 -2.00
CA PHE A 15 27.87 -11.49 -1.69
C PHE A 15 26.62 -10.62 -1.47
N ILE A 16 26.77 -9.38 -0.97
CA ILE A 16 25.66 -8.41 -0.88
C ILE A 16 25.19 -8.01 -2.29
N ILE A 17 26.13 -7.70 -3.21
CA ILE A 17 25.82 -7.35 -4.59
C ILE A 17 25.18 -8.55 -5.31
N ALA A 18 25.73 -9.75 -5.10
CA ALA A 18 25.18 -10.98 -5.65
C ALA A 18 23.74 -11.22 -5.19
N SER A 19 23.46 -10.98 -3.89
CA SER A 19 22.13 -11.12 -3.29
C SER A 19 21.12 -10.09 -3.81
N ALA A 20 21.56 -9.00 -4.42
CA ALA A 20 20.72 -7.98 -5.05
C ALA A 20 20.69 -8.10 -6.59
N SER A 21 21.28 -9.14 -7.17
CA SER A 21 21.38 -9.33 -8.62
C SER A 21 20.10 -9.96 -9.19
N CYS A 22 19.02 -9.18 -9.29
CA CYS A 22 17.70 -9.60 -9.77
C CYS A 22 17.71 -9.86 -11.28
N PHE A 23 18.16 -11.06 -11.68
CA PHE A 23 18.18 -11.48 -13.08
C PHE A 23 16.75 -11.70 -13.61
N PRO A 24 16.42 -11.33 -14.86
CA PRO A 24 17.29 -10.78 -15.91
C PRO A 24 17.46 -9.24 -15.90
N ALA A 25 16.76 -8.52 -15.03
CA ALA A 25 16.83 -7.05 -14.95
C ALA A 25 18.22 -6.56 -14.54
N VAL A 26 18.90 -7.29 -13.65
CA VAL A 26 20.30 -7.10 -13.28
C VAL A 26 21.08 -8.34 -13.69
N ARG A 27 22.32 -8.17 -14.16
CA ARG A 27 23.17 -9.29 -14.55
C ARG A 27 23.49 -10.19 -13.35
N LYS A 28 23.64 -11.50 -13.62
CA LYS A 28 24.19 -12.43 -12.64
C LYS A 28 25.55 -11.94 -12.16
N TYR A 29 25.81 -12.05 -10.88
CA TYR A 29 27.08 -11.65 -10.28
C TYR A 29 28.05 -12.83 -10.22
N ASP A 30 29.25 -12.64 -10.76
CA ASP A 30 30.31 -13.66 -10.77
C ASP A 30 31.16 -13.55 -9.49
N ILE A 31 31.29 -14.65 -8.78
CA ILE A 31 32.21 -14.80 -7.65
C ILE A 31 33.03 -16.02 -7.89
N ASP A 32 34.30 -15.83 -8.25
CA ASP A 32 35.30 -16.89 -8.47
C ASP A 32 34.86 -17.94 -9.53
N GLY A 33 34.13 -17.49 -10.58
CA GLY A 33 33.63 -18.35 -11.66
C GLY A 33 32.27 -18.97 -11.40
N GLU A 34 31.67 -18.74 -10.23
CA GLU A 34 30.30 -19.13 -9.92
C GLU A 34 29.32 -17.95 -10.07
N TYR A 35 28.18 -18.20 -10.70
CA TYR A 35 27.19 -17.18 -10.96
C TYR A 35 26.11 -17.19 -9.89
N PHE A 36 25.89 -16.03 -9.28
CA PHE A 36 24.88 -15.80 -8.27
C PHE A 36 23.76 -14.90 -8.80
N ILE A 37 22.56 -15.07 -8.25
CA ILE A 37 21.39 -14.23 -8.49
C ILE A 37 20.75 -13.83 -7.17
N ASP A 38 19.79 -12.91 -7.22
CA ASP A 38 19.07 -12.37 -6.09
C ASP A 38 18.53 -13.48 -5.14
N GLY A 39 18.74 -13.26 -3.87
CA GLY A 39 18.29 -14.17 -2.81
C GLY A 39 16.77 -14.33 -2.72
N GLY A 40 16.01 -13.34 -3.18
CA GLY A 40 14.56 -13.36 -3.21
C GLY A 40 13.96 -14.47 -4.08
N TYR A 41 14.70 -15.01 -5.04
CA TYR A 41 14.29 -16.22 -5.77
C TYR A 41 14.23 -17.46 -4.89
N ARG A 42 14.99 -17.49 -3.82
CA ARG A 42 15.01 -18.59 -2.87
C ARG A 42 14.10 -18.33 -1.68
N ASP A 43 14.29 -17.19 -1.03
CA ASP A 43 13.50 -16.76 0.13
C ASP A 43 13.64 -15.24 0.28
N ASN A 44 12.56 -14.54 -0.02
CA ASN A 44 12.52 -13.08 -0.02
C ASN A 44 12.38 -12.49 1.40
N LEU A 45 12.02 -13.36 2.36
CA LEU A 45 11.88 -12.98 3.77
C LEU A 45 12.44 -14.11 4.66
N PRO A 46 13.78 -14.22 4.79
CA PRO A 46 14.47 -15.39 5.30
C PRO A 46 14.37 -15.58 6.82
N VAL A 47 13.15 -15.64 7.35
CA VAL A 47 12.85 -15.90 8.76
C VAL A 47 13.34 -17.30 9.18
N SER A 48 13.33 -18.26 8.23
CA SER A 48 13.90 -19.59 8.43
C SER A 48 15.35 -19.59 8.90
N MET A 49 16.17 -18.67 8.35
CA MET A 49 17.57 -18.52 8.76
C MET A 49 17.72 -17.96 10.18
N ALA A 50 16.87 -17.00 10.57
CA ALA A 50 16.87 -16.45 11.91
C ALA A 50 16.48 -17.52 12.96
N LEU A 51 15.45 -18.30 12.65
CA LEU A 51 15.03 -19.45 13.49
C LEU A 51 16.14 -20.50 13.62
N ALA A 52 16.80 -20.87 12.50
CA ALA A 52 17.90 -21.82 12.50
C ALA A 52 19.13 -21.29 13.26
N ALA A 53 19.30 -19.97 13.35
CA ALA A 53 20.33 -19.35 14.16
C ALA A 53 19.97 -19.24 15.66
N GLY A 54 18.77 -19.70 16.06
CA GLY A 54 18.31 -19.69 17.45
C GLY A 54 17.73 -18.35 17.91
N ALA A 55 17.32 -17.49 16.97
CA ALA A 55 16.67 -16.23 17.34
C ALA A 55 15.27 -16.50 17.92
N ASP A 56 15.02 -15.94 19.10
CA ASP A 56 13.72 -16.02 19.79
C ASP A 56 12.94 -14.68 19.77
N ARG A 57 13.55 -13.64 19.16
CA ARG A 57 12.94 -12.35 18.89
C ARG A 57 13.26 -11.95 17.46
N ILE A 58 12.24 -11.79 16.64
CA ILE A 58 12.40 -11.55 15.21
C ILE A 58 11.53 -10.36 14.80
N ILE A 59 12.12 -9.40 14.11
CA ILE A 59 11.42 -8.35 13.38
C ILE A 59 11.65 -8.62 11.89
N ALA A 60 10.59 -8.98 11.17
CA ALA A 60 10.60 -9.20 9.74
C ALA A 60 9.90 -8.04 9.03
N VAL A 61 10.51 -7.51 7.97
CA VAL A 61 9.93 -6.42 7.16
C VAL A 61 9.64 -6.96 5.78
N ASP A 62 8.35 -7.09 5.45
CA ASP A 62 7.88 -7.56 4.15
C ASP A 62 7.66 -6.38 3.21
N LEU A 63 8.47 -6.29 2.17
CA LEU A 63 8.36 -5.27 1.13
C LEU A 63 7.40 -5.68 0.00
N GLU A 64 6.76 -6.84 0.09
CA GLU A 64 5.90 -7.41 -0.95
C GLU A 64 6.56 -7.47 -2.34
N ALA A 65 7.88 -7.53 -2.38
CA ALA A 65 8.61 -7.68 -3.62
C ALA A 65 8.35 -9.07 -4.24
N VAL A 66 8.46 -9.14 -5.56
CA VAL A 66 8.33 -10.40 -6.30
C VAL A 66 9.41 -11.39 -5.83
N GLY A 67 9.01 -12.56 -5.39
CA GLY A 67 9.91 -13.59 -4.88
C GLY A 67 9.17 -14.69 -4.11
N THR A 68 9.92 -15.66 -3.61
CA THR A 68 9.39 -16.74 -2.78
C THR A 68 9.43 -16.34 -1.30
N VAL A 69 8.38 -16.64 -0.56
CA VAL A 69 8.33 -16.46 0.90
C VAL A 69 7.98 -17.78 1.57
N ASP A 70 8.80 -18.20 2.51
CA ASP A 70 8.54 -19.38 3.33
C ASP A 70 7.50 -19.07 4.42
N ARG A 71 6.22 -19.32 4.07
CA ARG A 71 5.09 -19.09 4.98
C ARG A 71 5.09 -20.01 6.19
N GLU A 72 5.68 -21.22 6.07
CA GLU A 72 5.78 -22.14 7.19
C GLU A 72 6.71 -21.60 8.27
N SER A 73 7.85 -21.06 7.88
CA SER A 73 8.77 -20.39 8.81
C SER A 73 8.16 -19.15 9.47
N LEU A 74 7.36 -18.37 8.76
CA LEU A 74 6.61 -17.25 9.35
C LEU A 74 5.63 -17.72 10.42
N ASN A 75 4.84 -18.77 10.11
CA ASN A 75 3.88 -19.36 11.03
C ASN A 75 4.59 -19.99 12.26
N ARG A 76 5.74 -20.61 12.04
CA ARG A 76 6.56 -21.17 13.13
C ARG A 76 7.11 -20.05 14.02
N ALA A 77 7.66 -18.99 13.46
CA ALA A 77 8.14 -17.84 14.22
C ALA A 77 7.03 -17.21 15.08
N SER A 78 5.83 -17.07 14.52
CA SER A 78 4.67 -16.54 15.24
C SER A 78 4.25 -17.39 16.44
N ARG A 79 4.52 -18.70 16.42
CA ARG A 79 4.13 -19.61 17.51
C ARG A 79 5.25 -19.86 18.53
N GLU A 80 6.50 -19.86 18.07
CA GLU A 80 7.63 -20.36 18.86
C GLU A 80 8.54 -19.25 19.39
N CYS A 81 8.60 -18.09 18.72
CA CYS A 81 9.40 -16.98 19.19
C CYS A 81 8.75 -16.26 20.40
N LYS A 82 9.56 -15.74 21.29
CA LYS A 82 9.10 -14.86 22.38
C LYS A 82 8.48 -13.57 21.85
N GLU A 83 9.06 -13.04 20.77
CA GLU A 83 8.55 -11.89 20.07
C GLU A 83 8.70 -12.09 18.57
N PHE A 84 7.61 -11.97 17.83
CA PHE A 84 7.63 -11.96 16.38
C PHE A 84 6.81 -10.79 15.84
N HIS A 85 7.47 -9.91 15.10
CA HIS A 85 6.86 -8.77 14.46
C HIS A 85 7.02 -8.88 12.95
N LEU A 86 5.90 -8.95 12.24
CA LEU A 86 5.87 -8.84 10.79
C LEU A 86 5.36 -7.45 10.42
N ILE A 87 6.24 -6.62 9.91
CA ILE A 87 5.93 -5.26 9.47
C ILE A 87 5.73 -5.30 7.95
N LYS A 88 4.55 -4.86 7.52
CA LYS A 88 4.15 -4.84 6.13
C LYS A 88 3.38 -3.55 5.84
N SER A 89 3.65 -2.90 4.70
CA SER A 89 2.88 -1.72 4.32
C SER A 89 1.50 -2.12 3.80
N PRO A 90 0.42 -1.49 4.28
CA PRO A 90 -0.92 -1.68 3.72
C PRO A 90 -1.14 -0.90 2.42
N LEU A 91 -0.16 -0.08 2.01
CA LEU A 91 -0.19 0.72 0.78
C LEU A 91 0.82 0.22 -0.23
N PRO A 92 0.51 0.29 -1.54
CA PRO A 92 1.44 -0.14 -2.59
C PRO A 92 2.77 0.62 -2.51
N LEU A 93 3.88 -0.11 -2.54
CA LEU A 93 5.23 0.46 -2.50
C LEU A 93 5.75 0.85 -3.89
N GLY A 94 5.04 0.47 -4.95
CA GLY A 94 5.45 0.69 -6.34
C GLY A 94 6.33 -0.43 -6.88
N ASN A 95 6.88 -0.22 -8.07
CA ASN A 95 7.75 -1.20 -8.71
C ASN A 95 9.18 -1.06 -8.18
N PHE A 96 9.74 -2.13 -7.61
CA PHE A 96 11.08 -2.15 -7.01
C PHE A 96 12.22 -1.96 -8.03
N LEU A 97 11.97 -2.16 -9.33
CA LEU A 97 12.92 -1.89 -10.41
C LEU A 97 12.88 -0.42 -10.89
N THR A 98 11.94 0.38 -10.40
CA THR A 98 11.85 1.79 -10.75
C THR A 98 12.61 2.62 -9.71
N PHE A 99 13.81 3.06 -10.09
CA PHE A 99 14.66 3.89 -9.23
C PHE A 99 14.22 5.35 -9.28
N ASP A 100 13.02 5.62 -8.78
CA ASP A 100 12.46 6.97 -8.67
C ASP A 100 12.76 7.58 -7.30
N ARG A 101 13.41 8.72 -7.28
CA ARG A 101 13.79 9.43 -6.06
C ARG A 101 12.57 9.81 -5.21
N LEU A 102 11.49 10.25 -5.83
CA LEU A 102 10.28 10.67 -5.10
C LEU A 102 9.59 9.46 -4.48
N ASN A 103 9.45 8.38 -5.25
CA ASN A 103 8.90 7.14 -4.69
C ASN A 103 9.79 6.56 -3.59
N THR A 104 11.12 6.59 -3.75
CA THR A 104 12.05 6.14 -2.70
C THR A 104 11.86 6.91 -1.40
N ALA A 105 11.78 8.23 -1.45
CA ALA A 105 11.52 9.06 -0.26
C ALA A 105 10.16 8.73 0.37
N ARG A 106 9.14 8.54 -0.47
CA ARG A 106 7.79 8.14 -0.03
C ARG A 106 7.80 6.80 0.70
N ILE A 107 8.36 5.74 0.11
CA ILE A 107 8.35 4.40 0.73
C ILE A 107 9.20 4.33 1.99
N MET A 108 10.31 5.05 2.07
CA MET A 108 11.07 5.19 3.31
C MET A 108 10.22 5.82 4.41
N ARG A 109 9.46 6.88 4.08
CA ARG A 109 8.56 7.52 5.04
C ARG A 109 7.42 6.59 5.46
N LEU A 110 6.82 5.84 4.52
CA LEU A 110 5.80 4.83 4.83
C LEU A 110 6.33 3.77 5.79
N GLY A 111 7.46 3.15 5.48
CA GLY A 111 8.05 2.12 6.35
C GLY A 111 8.33 2.62 7.77
N TYR A 112 8.79 3.87 7.92
CA TYR A 112 8.94 4.50 9.23
C TYR A 112 7.59 4.62 9.97
N LEU A 113 6.56 5.12 9.31
CA LEU A 113 5.24 5.30 9.92
C LEU A 113 4.54 3.96 10.18
N ASP A 114 4.65 3.00 9.26
CA ASP A 114 4.12 1.64 9.43
C ASP A 114 4.71 0.97 10.67
N THR A 115 6.01 1.11 10.86
CA THR A 115 6.72 0.60 12.03
C THR A 115 6.19 1.26 13.31
N LEU A 116 6.02 2.57 13.33
CA LEU A 116 5.52 3.28 14.52
C LEU A 116 4.07 2.94 14.85
N ARG A 117 3.21 2.70 13.82
CA ARG A 117 1.85 2.18 14.04
C ARG A 117 1.89 0.76 14.59
N HIS A 118 2.71 -0.10 14.00
CA HIS A 118 2.87 -1.49 14.45
C HIS A 118 3.22 -1.57 15.93
N PHE A 119 4.13 -0.71 16.41
CA PHE A 119 4.52 -0.64 17.82
C PHE A 119 3.63 0.29 18.68
N GLY A 120 2.48 0.69 18.16
CA GLY A 120 1.45 1.44 18.90
C GLY A 120 1.87 2.85 19.33
N LYS A 121 2.84 3.47 18.66
CA LYS A 121 3.19 4.88 18.85
C LYS A 121 2.21 5.83 18.19
N TYR A 122 1.60 5.37 17.10
CA TYR A 122 0.53 6.03 16.39
C TYR A 122 -0.64 5.07 16.17
N ASP A 123 -1.81 5.61 15.84
CA ASP A 123 -2.97 4.86 15.43
C ASP A 123 -3.11 4.87 13.90
N GLY A 124 -3.95 3.98 13.34
CA GLY A 124 -4.28 3.92 11.93
C GLY A 124 -4.04 2.56 11.30
N ILE A 125 -4.46 2.43 10.03
CA ILE A 125 -4.33 1.22 9.23
C ILE A 125 -3.41 1.52 8.03
N ARG A 126 -3.89 2.34 7.09
CA ARG A 126 -3.14 2.82 5.90
C ARG A 126 -2.51 4.18 6.14
N TYR A 127 -3.23 5.04 6.87
CA TYR A 127 -2.81 6.38 7.24
C TYR A 127 -2.42 6.44 8.72
N THR A 128 -1.62 7.44 9.05
CA THR A 128 -1.08 7.58 10.40
C THR A 128 -1.78 8.70 11.15
N PHE A 129 -2.33 8.36 12.29
CA PHE A 129 -3.01 9.30 13.17
C PHE A 129 -2.27 9.42 14.49
N LYS A 130 -2.28 10.63 15.07
CA LYS A 130 -1.75 10.83 16.41
C LYS A 130 -2.55 9.98 17.39
N LYS A 131 -1.86 9.28 18.27
CA LYS A 131 -2.47 8.35 19.21
C LYS A 131 -3.54 9.01 20.07
N GLY A 132 -4.71 8.36 20.15
CA GLY A 132 -5.83 8.82 20.97
C GLY A 132 -6.67 9.95 20.40
N GLU A 133 -6.42 10.38 19.15
CA GLU A 133 -7.23 11.42 18.50
C GLU A 133 -8.60 10.89 18.04
N PHE A 134 -8.71 9.58 17.79
CA PHE A 134 -9.91 8.92 17.31
C PHE A 134 -10.26 7.71 18.18
N SER A 135 -11.54 7.50 18.45
CA SER A 135 -12.00 6.21 18.98
C SER A 135 -11.80 5.09 17.96
N SER A 136 -11.80 3.83 18.38
CA SER A 136 -11.61 2.69 17.48
C SER A 136 -12.61 2.65 16.34
N HIS A 137 -13.85 3.08 16.57
CA HIS A 137 -14.91 3.16 15.56
C HIS A 137 -14.64 4.28 14.55
N GLN A 138 -14.23 5.46 15.02
CA GLN A 138 -13.93 6.62 14.19
C GLN A 138 -12.64 6.42 13.37
N LEU A 139 -11.68 5.67 13.89
CA LEU A 139 -10.39 5.44 13.25
C LEU A 139 -10.53 4.81 11.87
N LEU A 140 -11.41 3.80 11.73
CA LEU A 140 -11.66 3.16 10.44
C LEU A 140 -12.28 4.14 9.44
N GLY A 141 -13.23 4.99 9.89
CA GLY A 141 -13.84 6.02 9.07
C GLY A 141 -12.83 7.08 8.61
N ALA A 142 -11.97 7.55 9.52
CA ALA A 142 -10.89 8.50 9.24
C ALA A 142 -9.87 7.93 8.23
N ASP A 143 -9.48 6.67 8.40
CA ASP A 143 -8.55 5.98 7.50
C ASP A 143 -9.15 5.78 6.09
N ASN A 144 -10.43 5.39 6.02
CA ASN A 144 -11.15 5.27 4.76
C ASN A 144 -11.32 6.62 4.05
N ALA A 145 -11.68 7.67 4.79
CA ALA A 145 -11.79 9.02 4.24
C ALA A 145 -10.46 9.53 3.68
N ALA A 146 -9.36 9.35 4.41
CA ALA A 146 -8.03 9.72 3.96
C ALA A 146 -7.63 8.96 2.68
N TYR A 147 -7.93 7.66 2.60
CA TYR A 147 -7.69 6.82 1.42
C TYR A 147 -8.52 7.25 0.22
N PHE A 148 -9.83 7.44 0.40
CA PHE A 148 -10.75 7.85 -0.67
C PHE A 148 -10.39 9.23 -1.25
N LEU A 149 -9.97 10.17 -0.40
CA LEU A 149 -9.56 11.50 -0.80
C LEU A 149 -8.10 11.56 -1.29
N GLU A 150 -7.40 10.43 -1.35
CA GLU A 150 -6.00 10.36 -1.77
C GLU A 150 -5.11 11.35 -1.01
N LEU A 151 -5.27 11.42 0.32
CA LEU A 151 -4.44 12.28 1.14
C LEU A 151 -3.00 11.75 1.18
N ASP A 152 -2.06 12.56 1.64
CA ASP A 152 -0.66 12.15 1.72
C ASP A 152 -0.47 11.11 2.84
N PRO A 153 -0.14 9.84 2.54
CA PRO A 153 0.08 8.82 3.56
C PRO A 153 1.39 9.00 4.33
N GLY A 154 2.28 9.87 3.87
CA GLY A 154 3.52 10.25 4.56
C GLY A 154 3.32 11.21 5.73
N GLU A 155 2.11 11.71 5.92
CA GLU A 155 1.77 12.65 6.98
C GLU A 155 1.23 11.98 8.24
N VAL A 156 1.39 12.67 9.38
CA VAL A 156 0.72 12.31 10.64
C VAL A 156 -0.45 13.26 10.84
N TYR A 157 -1.64 12.71 10.98
CA TYR A 157 -2.88 13.45 11.11
C TYR A 157 -3.34 13.54 12.56
N THR A 158 -3.67 14.75 12.99
CA THR A 158 -4.62 15.01 14.08
C THR A 158 -6.02 15.09 13.48
N GLU A 159 -7.06 15.02 14.30
CA GLU A 159 -8.44 15.24 13.86
C GLU A 159 -8.59 16.58 13.12
N LYS A 160 -8.06 17.65 13.71
CA LYS A 160 -8.07 19.00 13.11
C LYS A 160 -7.38 19.04 11.74
N LYS A 161 -6.19 18.42 11.61
CA LYS A 161 -5.43 18.40 10.36
C LYS A 161 -6.15 17.57 9.30
N LEU A 162 -6.71 16.43 9.68
CA LEU A 162 -7.49 15.59 8.77
C LEU A 162 -8.68 16.37 8.19
N LYS A 163 -9.49 17.00 9.06
CA LYS A 163 -10.64 17.84 8.66
C LYS A 163 -10.24 18.94 7.67
N ALA A 164 -9.20 19.67 7.97
CA ALA A 164 -8.74 20.77 7.14
C ALA A 164 -8.23 20.28 5.76
N THR A 165 -7.46 19.20 5.76
CA THR A 165 -6.88 18.64 4.52
C THR A 165 -7.98 18.01 3.66
N ALA A 166 -8.91 17.26 4.27
CA ALA A 166 -10.04 16.66 3.58
C ALA A 166 -10.97 17.74 2.97
N SER A 167 -11.29 18.78 3.70
CA SER A 167 -12.10 19.91 3.20
C SER A 167 -11.43 20.60 2.01
N THR A 168 -10.12 20.82 2.08
CA THR A 168 -9.35 21.42 0.96
C THR A 168 -9.36 20.50 -0.27
N ARG A 169 -9.20 19.19 -0.07
CA ARG A 169 -9.21 18.21 -1.16
C ARG A 169 -10.59 18.11 -1.81
N LEU A 170 -11.66 18.05 -0.99
CA LEU A 170 -13.05 18.06 -1.47
C LEU A 170 -13.35 19.29 -2.31
N LYS A 171 -12.98 20.48 -1.85
CA LYS A 171 -13.15 21.72 -2.63
C LYS A 171 -12.47 21.63 -3.99
N ARG A 172 -11.23 21.15 -4.04
CA ARG A 172 -10.51 20.96 -5.32
C ARG A 172 -11.20 19.96 -6.25
N ILE A 173 -11.80 18.90 -5.72
CA ILE A 173 -12.54 17.91 -6.50
C ILE A 173 -13.84 18.53 -7.03
N THR A 174 -14.52 19.34 -6.23
CA THR A 174 -15.79 19.98 -6.62
C THR A 174 -15.60 21.18 -7.53
N ASP A 175 -14.51 21.94 -7.35
CA ASP A 175 -14.19 23.13 -8.17
C ASP A 175 -13.57 22.79 -9.54
N THR A 176 -13.13 21.55 -9.77
CA THR A 176 -12.58 21.19 -11.07
C THR A 176 -13.70 20.98 -12.09
N SER A 177 -13.74 21.84 -13.11
CA SER A 177 -14.53 21.72 -14.34
C SER A 177 -14.45 20.30 -14.97
N ARG A 178 -13.42 19.52 -14.65
CA ARG A 178 -13.24 18.11 -15.00
C ARG A 178 -14.35 17.19 -14.49
N LEU A 179 -14.98 17.48 -13.36
CA LEU A 179 -16.17 16.73 -12.89
C LEU A 179 -17.36 17.05 -13.77
N SER A 180 -17.57 18.31 -14.11
CA SER A 180 -18.59 18.75 -15.07
C SER A 180 -18.38 18.13 -16.44
N GLU A 181 -17.13 18.11 -16.92
CA GLU A 181 -16.76 17.47 -18.20
C GLU A 181 -16.91 15.96 -18.16
N ALA A 182 -16.47 15.29 -17.08
CA ALA A 182 -16.66 13.86 -16.90
C ALA A 182 -18.13 13.47 -16.75
N PHE A 183 -18.95 14.27 -16.06
CA PHE A 183 -20.39 14.08 -15.99
C PHE A 183 -21.07 14.34 -17.32
N SER A 184 -20.61 15.33 -18.11
CA SER A 184 -21.11 15.60 -19.44
C SER A 184 -20.74 14.48 -20.42
N ALA A 185 -19.50 14.00 -20.39
CA ALA A 185 -19.05 12.85 -21.20
C ALA A 185 -19.78 11.55 -20.83
N LEU A 186 -19.99 11.29 -19.54
CA LEU A 186 -20.77 10.14 -19.08
C LEU A 186 -22.26 10.24 -19.48
N LYS A 187 -22.82 11.44 -19.44
CA LYS A 187 -24.19 11.69 -19.90
C LYS A 187 -24.35 11.47 -21.40
N GLU A 188 -23.35 11.85 -22.16
CA GLU A 188 -23.30 11.61 -23.61
C GLU A 188 -23.16 10.13 -23.97
N VAL A 189 -22.29 9.38 -23.24
CA VAL A 189 -22.15 7.93 -23.38
C VAL A 189 -23.46 7.20 -23.04
N VAL A 190 -24.17 7.63 -21.99
CA VAL A 190 -25.47 7.05 -21.60
C VAL A 190 -26.56 7.41 -22.60
N SER A 191 -26.59 8.63 -23.11
CA SER A 191 -27.55 9.07 -24.14
C SER A 191 -27.33 8.32 -25.45
N ASN A 192 -26.09 8.10 -25.86
CA ASN A 192 -25.74 7.36 -27.09
C ASN A 192 -25.94 5.83 -26.95
N ALA A 193 -25.93 5.28 -25.72
CA ALA A 193 -26.24 3.88 -25.46
C ALA A 193 -27.72 3.52 -25.73
N ASP A 194 -28.63 4.49 -25.63
CA ASP A 194 -30.04 4.30 -25.91
C ASP A 194 -30.34 4.18 -27.44
N THR A 195 -29.36 4.51 -28.33
CA THR A 195 -29.51 4.46 -29.77
C THR A 195 -29.05 3.14 -30.42
N TYR A 196 -28.48 2.20 -29.65
CA TYR A 196 -28.06 0.89 -30.17
C TYR A 196 -29.02 -0.23 -29.75
N THR A 197 -29.95 -0.57 -30.61
CA THR A 197 -30.91 -1.67 -30.45
C THR A 197 -30.29 -3.03 -30.78
N GLY A 198 -30.11 -3.89 -29.76
CA GLY A 198 -29.73 -5.30 -29.91
C GLY A 198 -29.64 -6.01 -28.56
N GLY A 199 -30.39 -7.09 -28.34
CA GLY A 199 -30.76 -7.71 -27.06
C GLY A 199 -29.72 -7.90 -25.97
N ALA A 200 -28.49 -8.35 -26.25
CA ALA A 200 -27.44 -8.51 -25.21
C ALA A 200 -26.81 -7.16 -24.77
N ARG A 201 -26.98 -6.12 -25.58
CA ARG A 201 -26.47 -4.77 -25.28
C ARG A 201 -27.37 -3.98 -24.32
N ALA A 202 -28.69 -4.27 -24.34
CA ALA A 202 -29.66 -3.59 -23.46
C ALA A 202 -29.43 -3.91 -21.97
N GLU A 203 -29.02 -5.12 -21.66
CA GLU A 203 -28.73 -5.54 -20.27
C GLU A 203 -27.43 -4.89 -19.74
N THR A 204 -26.41 -4.80 -20.59
CA THR A 204 -25.15 -4.12 -20.28
C THR A 204 -25.35 -2.60 -20.13
N ALA A 205 -26.15 -1.99 -21.00
CA ALA A 205 -26.52 -0.57 -20.92
C ALA A 205 -27.37 -0.27 -19.68
N SER A 206 -28.30 -1.15 -19.30
CA SER A 206 -29.08 -1.03 -18.07
C SER A 206 -28.23 -1.12 -16.81
N ARG A 207 -27.25 -2.05 -16.76
CA ARG A 207 -26.29 -2.17 -15.64
C ARG A 207 -25.38 -0.96 -15.55
N SER A 208 -24.91 -0.44 -16.67
CA SER A 208 -24.08 0.78 -16.73
C SER A 208 -24.87 2.02 -16.28
N LYS A 209 -26.14 2.13 -16.67
CA LYS A 209 -27.05 3.22 -16.24
C LYS A 209 -27.37 3.15 -14.74
N ALA A 210 -27.56 1.94 -14.20
CA ALA A 210 -27.76 1.73 -12.75
C ALA A 210 -26.49 2.02 -11.95
N ALA A 211 -25.31 1.61 -12.43
CA ALA A 211 -24.02 1.92 -11.81
C ALA A 211 -23.73 3.43 -11.85
N LEU A 212 -24.01 4.10 -12.97
CA LEU A 212 -23.86 5.54 -13.10
C LEU A 212 -24.80 6.30 -12.18
N LYS A 213 -26.06 5.88 -12.07
CA LYS A 213 -27.03 6.47 -11.14
C LYS A 213 -26.52 6.35 -9.70
N ARG A 214 -26.02 5.18 -9.28
CA ARG A 214 -25.44 4.98 -7.94
C ARG A 214 -24.23 5.90 -7.68
N VAL A 215 -23.34 6.07 -8.66
CA VAL A 215 -22.19 6.99 -8.55
C VAL A 215 -22.65 8.45 -8.45
N MET A 216 -23.67 8.83 -9.21
CA MET A 216 -24.27 10.18 -9.15
C MET A 216 -25.01 10.42 -7.81
N ASP A 217 -25.74 9.42 -7.33
CA ASP A 217 -26.45 9.51 -6.06
C ASP A 217 -25.44 9.57 -4.90
N MET A 218 -24.39 8.74 -4.89
CA MET A 218 -23.27 8.83 -3.94
C MET A 218 -22.54 10.18 -4.01
N ALA A 219 -22.30 10.71 -5.20
CA ALA A 219 -21.65 12.01 -5.35
C ALA A 219 -22.54 13.17 -4.85
N ARG A 220 -23.86 13.08 -5.03
CA ARG A 220 -24.83 14.03 -4.44
C ARG A 220 -24.90 13.92 -2.94
N GLU A 221 -25.00 12.71 -2.39
CA GLU A 221 -24.98 12.47 -0.94
C GLU A 221 -23.67 13.01 -0.33
N LEU A 222 -22.51 12.81 -0.99
CA LEU A 222 -21.23 13.38 -0.57
C LEU A 222 -21.19 14.92 -0.60
N VAL A 223 -21.99 15.57 -1.46
CA VAL A 223 -22.02 17.03 -1.59
C VAL A 223 -23.10 17.67 -0.71
N ASP A 224 -24.25 17.01 -0.56
CA ASP A 224 -25.43 17.60 0.10
C ASP A 224 -25.61 17.17 1.56
N ASP A 225 -24.99 16.05 1.99
CA ASP A 225 -25.13 15.55 3.34
C ASP A 225 -24.06 16.13 4.28
N ALA A 226 -24.49 17.08 5.13
CA ALA A 226 -23.66 17.63 6.20
C ALA A 226 -23.23 16.55 7.22
N ASP A 227 -24.04 15.50 7.41
CA ASP A 227 -23.74 14.37 8.29
C ASP A 227 -22.73 13.42 7.66
N LEU A 228 -22.76 13.24 6.33
CA LEU A 228 -21.74 12.49 5.60
C LEU A 228 -20.44 13.29 5.52
N ARG A 229 -20.51 14.63 5.43
CA ARG A 229 -19.34 15.51 5.61
C ARG A 229 -18.76 15.34 7.02
N MET A 230 -19.59 15.16 8.03
CA MET A 230 -19.14 14.86 9.39
C MET A 230 -18.66 13.42 9.55
N ALA A 231 -19.26 12.43 8.93
CA ALA A 231 -18.83 11.02 8.98
C ALA A 231 -17.52 10.75 8.20
N LEU A 232 -17.28 11.49 7.11
CA LEU A 232 -15.99 11.49 6.40
C LEU A 232 -14.90 12.28 7.13
N VAL A 233 -15.30 13.13 8.09
CA VAL A 233 -14.41 14.04 8.82
C VAL A 233 -14.43 13.75 10.33
N LEU A 234 -15.28 12.86 10.80
CA LEU A 234 -15.32 12.26 12.13
C LEU A 234 -14.99 10.81 12.10
#